data_c0bad3b99b0902655eebb393f3b248ef
#
_entry.id   c0bad3b99b0902655eebb393f3b248ef
#
_cell.length_a   1.000
_cell.length_b   1.000
_cell.length_c   1.000
_cell.angle_alpha   90.00
_cell.angle_beta   90.00
_cell.angle_gamma   90.00
#
_symmetry.space_group_name_H-M   'P 1'
#
loop_
_entity.id
_entity.type
_entity.pdbx_description
1 polymer ?
#
loop_
_entity_poly.entity_id
_entity_poly.type
_entity_poly.pdbx_seq_one_letter_code
_entity_poly.pdbx_strand_id
1 'polypeptide(L)'
;EDLAIGRKFDSGIARAAWPMEDHSKPGKPSYHPIGGGGHGLIPFESLSTKIPNLWLGGRTIGADAAAYGSIRVMGTSFATGQAAGVAAALCAQQDESPQSHEVIAELVAQEALI
;
A
#
# COMPACT_ATOMS: atom_id res chain seq x y z
N GLU A 1 0.21 11.23 8.17
CA GLU A 1 0.78 12.46 7.60
C GLU A 1 1.23 12.30 6.15
N ASP A 2 1.92 11.21 5.78
CA ASP A 2 2.47 11.00 4.44
C ASP A 2 1.42 11.02 3.31
N LEU A 3 0.26 10.42 3.51
CA LEU A 3 -0.83 10.50 2.54
C LEU A 3 -1.41 11.92 2.42
N ALA A 4 -1.48 12.68 3.50
CA ALA A 4 -2.00 14.05 3.44
C ALA A 4 -1.19 14.95 2.50
N ILE A 5 0.10 14.70 2.35
CA ILE A 5 0.98 15.40 1.42
C ILE A 5 1.19 14.67 0.09
N GLY A 6 0.60 13.49 -0.07
CA GLY A 6 0.77 12.65 -1.26
C GLY A 6 2.20 12.16 -1.46
N ARG A 7 2.86 11.74 -0.37
CA ARG A 7 4.26 11.31 -0.38
C ARG A 7 4.50 10.18 -1.38
N LYS A 8 5.62 10.28 -2.09
CA LYS A 8 6.15 9.25 -2.98
C LYS A 8 7.36 8.61 -2.30
N PHE A 9 7.25 7.33 -2.00
CA PHE A 9 8.35 6.53 -1.43
C PHE A 9 9.10 5.82 -2.54
N ASP A 10 10.42 5.71 -2.42
CA ASP A 10 11.23 4.91 -3.35
C ASP A 10 10.85 3.42 -3.31
N SER A 11 10.35 2.95 -2.15
CA SER A 11 9.79 1.60 -1.96
C SER A 11 8.30 1.51 -2.26
N GLY A 12 7.71 2.48 -2.98
CA GLY A 12 6.29 2.53 -3.27
C GLY A 12 5.82 1.42 -4.20
N ILE A 13 4.85 0.60 -3.74
CA ILE A 13 4.36 -0.60 -4.47
C ILE A 13 2.88 -0.51 -4.86
N ALA A 14 2.18 0.51 -4.44
CA ALA A 14 0.78 0.70 -4.76
C ALA A 14 0.38 2.17 -4.58
N ARG A 15 -0.60 2.64 -5.36
CA ARG A 15 -1.19 3.98 -5.20
C ARG A 15 -2.35 3.95 -4.23
N ALA A 16 -2.40 4.92 -3.33
CA ALA A 16 -3.55 5.27 -2.53
C ALA A 16 -4.10 6.61 -3.01
N ALA A 17 -5.30 6.62 -3.58
CA ALA A 17 -5.92 7.80 -4.18
C ALA A 17 -7.31 8.12 -3.60
N TRP A 18 -7.87 7.25 -2.77
CA TRP A 18 -9.13 7.52 -2.09
C TRP A 18 -8.91 8.57 -1.00
N PRO A 19 -9.79 9.57 -0.85
CA PRO A 19 -9.69 10.53 0.25
C PRO A 19 -9.65 9.83 1.61
N MET A 20 -8.88 10.37 2.55
CA MET A 20 -8.84 9.84 3.92
C MET A 20 -10.20 10.08 4.56
N GLU A 21 -10.94 9.01 4.82
CA GLU A 21 -12.28 9.03 5.37
C GLU A 21 -12.22 8.91 6.90
N ASP A 22 -12.71 9.92 7.59
CA ASP A 22 -12.79 9.99 9.04
C ASP A 22 -14.24 9.79 9.52
N HIS A 23 -14.46 8.76 10.33
CA HIS A 23 -15.72 8.42 10.97
C HIS A 23 -15.77 8.77 12.46
N SER A 24 -14.90 9.64 12.95
CA SER A 24 -14.84 10.04 14.35
C SER A 24 -16.17 10.67 14.85
N LYS A 25 -16.97 11.25 13.93
CA LYS A 25 -18.28 11.82 14.25
C LYS A 25 -19.38 10.89 13.75
N PRO A 26 -20.24 10.34 14.64
CA PRO A 26 -21.37 9.49 14.23
C PRO A 26 -22.27 10.16 13.17
N GLY A 27 -22.59 9.41 12.10
CA GLY A 27 -23.53 9.82 11.06
C GLY A 27 -23.03 10.89 10.09
N LYS A 28 -21.80 11.37 10.22
CA LYS A 28 -21.23 12.39 9.31
C LYS A 28 -19.76 12.08 9.05
N PRO A 29 -19.44 11.22 8.08
CA PRO A 29 -18.06 11.03 7.67
C PRO A 29 -17.49 12.33 7.08
N SER A 30 -16.25 12.64 7.38
CA SER A 30 -15.48 13.70 6.73
C SER A 30 -14.41 13.10 5.83
N TYR A 31 -14.11 13.80 4.73
CA TYR A 31 -13.15 13.36 3.72
C TYR A 31 -12.04 14.37 3.62
N HIS A 32 -10.82 13.91 3.78
CA HIS A 32 -9.61 14.73 3.64
C HIS A 32 -8.89 14.33 2.36
N PRO A 33 -8.73 15.22 1.39
CA PRO A 33 -8.09 14.90 0.12
C PRO A 33 -6.62 14.55 0.33
N ILE A 34 -6.11 13.70 -0.54
CA ILE A 34 -4.68 13.38 -0.61
C ILE A 34 -3.98 14.50 -1.39
N GLY A 35 -2.88 15.01 -0.86
CA GLY A 35 -2.03 16.00 -1.54
C GLY A 35 -1.26 15.41 -2.73
N GLY A 36 -0.24 16.13 -3.21
CA GLY A 36 0.74 15.60 -4.17
C GLY A 36 0.15 15.08 -5.50
N GLY A 37 -0.91 15.74 -6.01
CA GLY A 37 -1.57 15.30 -7.24
C GLY A 37 -2.67 14.26 -7.03
N GLY A 38 -3.22 14.18 -5.81
CA GLY A 38 -4.38 13.36 -5.49
C GLY A 38 -4.07 11.89 -5.17
N HIS A 39 -2.81 11.53 -5.04
CA HIS A 39 -2.42 10.19 -4.62
C HIS A 39 -1.08 10.18 -3.88
N GLY A 40 -0.92 9.25 -2.97
CA GLY A 40 0.35 8.88 -2.35
C GLY A 40 0.76 7.47 -2.74
N LEU A 41 1.97 7.06 -2.39
CA LEU A 41 2.43 5.69 -2.56
C LEU A 41 2.41 4.96 -1.21
N ILE A 42 2.07 3.68 -1.24
CA ILE A 42 2.16 2.77 -0.10
C ILE A 42 3.54 2.13 -0.16
N PRO A 43 4.38 2.29 0.87
CA PRO A 43 5.71 1.68 0.88
C PRO A 43 5.62 0.16 1.11
N PHE A 44 6.56 -0.58 0.54
CA PHE A 44 6.63 -2.05 0.66
C PHE A 44 6.68 -2.51 2.13
N GLU A 45 7.32 -1.74 2.98
CA GLU A 45 7.44 -2.01 4.42
C GLU A 45 6.07 -2.13 5.13
N SER A 46 5.05 -1.45 4.59
CA SER A 46 3.67 -1.55 5.12
C SER A 46 3.05 -2.95 4.95
N LEU A 47 3.56 -3.74 3.99
CA LEU A 47 3.12 -5.11 3.75
C LEU A 47 3.89 -6.13 4.60
N SER A 48 5.06 -5.75 5.11
CA SER A 48 5.98 -6.64 5.82
C SER A 48 5.47 -6.98 7.22
N THR A 49 5.81 -8.18 7.69
CA THR A 49 5.52 -8.65 9.04
C THR A 49 6.80 -9.03 9.77
N LYS A 50 6.68 -9.35 11.07
CA LYS A 50 7.79 -9.95 11.83
C LYS A 50 7.99 -11.44 11.53
N ILE A 51 7.06 -12.04 10.79
CA ILE A 51 7.13 -13.45 10.40
C ILE A 51 7.81 -13.50 9.04
N PRO A 52 8.91 -14.23 8.89
CA PRO A 52 9.55 -14.44 7.59
C PRO A 52 8.56 -15.03 6.57
N ASN A 53 8.70 -14.67 5.32
CA ASN A 53 7.89 -15.17 4.20
C ASN A 53 6.38 -14.87 4.31
N LEU A 54 6.00 -13.84 5.08
CA LEU A 54 4.60 -13.42 5.22
C LEU A 54 4.44 -11.94 4.90
N TRP A 55 3.69 -11.64 3.87
CA TRP A 55 3.27 -10.27 3.50
C TRP A 55 1.76 -10.14 3.62
N LEU A 56 1.32 -8.96 3.99
CA LEU A 56 -0.09 -8.61 4.16
C LEU A 56 -0.55 -7.71 3.02
N GLY A 57 -1.83 -7.84 2.63
CA GLY A 57 -2.48 -6.98 1.65
C GLY A 57 -3.81 -6.45 2.15
N GLY A 58 -4.35 -5.44 1.48
CA GLY A 58 -5.64 -4.87 1.80
C GLY A 58 -5.69 -4.23 3.20
N ARG A 59 -6.73 -4.52 3.95
CA ARG A 59 -7.00 -3.89 5.26
C ARG A 59 -6.10 -4.33 6.40
N THR A 60 -5.22 -5.28 6.16
CA THR A 60 -4.31 -5.82 7.18
C THR A 60 -2.91 -5.23 7.15
N ILE A 61 -2.61 -4.38 6.16
CA ILE A 61 -1.30 -3.71 6.06
C ILE A 61 -1.09 -2.71 7.20
N GLY A 62 0.18 -2.41 7.50
CA GLY A 62 0.54 -1.44 8.54
C GLY A 62 0.18 -0.02 8.16
N ALA A 63 -0.70 0.62 8.92
CA ALA A 63 -1.09 2.02 8.72
C ALA A 63 -1.62 2.65 10.01
N ASP A 64 -1.51 3.96 10.13
CA ASP A 64 -2.22 4.72 11.15
C ASP A 64 -3.71 4.90 10.80
N ALA A 65 -4.51 5.37 11.75
CA ALA A 65 -5.95 5.51 11.58
C ALA A 65 -6.34 6.45 10.42
N ALA A 66 -5.57 7.51 10.19
CA ALA A 66 -5.84 8.47 9.12
C ALA A 66 -5.55 7.85 7.74
N ALA A 67 -4.40 7.23 7.57
CA ALA A 67 -4.05 6.50 6.35
C ALA A 67 -5.01 5.35 6.09
N TYR A 68 -5.43 4.62 7.14
CA TYR A 68 -6.39 3.52 7.02
C TYR A 68 -7.70 3.96 6.37
N GLY A 69 -8.19 5.16 6.65
CA GLY A 69 -9.38 5.74 6.01
C GLY A 69 -9.29 5.81 4.48
N SER A 70 -8.09 5.91 3.93
CA SER A 70 -7.82 5.90 2.49
C SER A 70 -7.56 4.51 1.92
N ILE A 71 -6.71 3.72 2.59
CA ILE A 71 -6.17 2.48 2.02
C ILE A 71 -7.11 1.27 2.12
N ARG A 72 -8.15 1.34 2.95
CA ARG A 72 -9.09 0.24 3.20
C ARG A 72 -10.05 -0.08 2.05
N VAL A 73 -10.02 0.70 0.97
CA VAL A 73 -10.90 0.52 -0.19
C VAL A 73 -10.44 -0.60 -1.12
N MET A 74 -11.37 -1.15 -1.92
CA MET A 74 -11.10 -2.32 -2.77
C MET A 74 -9.96 -2.08 -3.78
N GLY A 75 -9.91 -0.92 -4.43
CA GLY A 75 -8.86 -0.62 -5.41
C GLY A 75 -7.45 -0.74 -4.81
N THR A 76 -7.25 -0.14 -3.65
CA THR A 76 -5.99 -0.24 -2.92
C THR A 76 -5.72 -1.68 -2.44
N SER A 77 -6.79 -2.42 -2.05
CA SER A 77 -6.65 -3.81 -1.63
C SER A 77 -6.18 -4.72 -2.78
N PHE A 78 -6.65 -4.49 -4.00
CA PHE A 78 -6.15 -5.22 -5.18
C PHE A 78 -4.68 -4.93 -5.44
N ALA A 79 -4.27 -3.66 -5.44
CA ALA A 79 -2.89 -3.27 -5.68
C ALA A 79 -1.92 -3.81 -4.62
N THR A 80 -2.26 -3.67 -3.34
CA THR A 80 -1.42 -4.22 -2.25
C THR A 80 -1.44 -5.75 -2.21
N GLY A 81 -2.56 -6.38 -2.59
CA GLY A 81 -2.66 -7.83 -2.73
C GLY A 81 -1.77 -8.37 -3.85
N GLN A 82 -1.73 -7.68 -5.01
CA GLN A 82 -0.82 -8.01 -6.10
C GLN A 82 0.64 -7.90 -5.64
N ALA A 83 1.02 -6.81 -4.97
CA ALA A 83 2.37 -6.62 -4.47
C ALA A 83 2.78 -7.69 -3.44
N ALA A 84 1.87 -8.06 -2.52
CA ALA A 84 2.12 -9.15 -1.57
C ALA A 84 2.30 -10.50 -2.27
N GLY A 85 1.50 -10.78 -3.31
CA GLY A 85 1.61 -11.98 -4.13
C GLY A 85 2.94 -12.05 -4.89
N VAL A 86 3.37 -10.93 -5.48
CA VAL A 86 4.68 -10.82 -6.15
C VAL A 86 5.82 -11.07 -5.16
N ALA A 87 5.78 -10.44 -3.99
CA ALA A 87 6.79 -10.65 -2.96
C ALA A 87 6.87 -12.12 -2.53
N ALA A 88 5.75 -12.77 -2.33
CA ALA A 88 5.71 -14.19 -1.97
C ALA A 88 6.25 -15.09 -3.08
N ALA A 89 5.94 -14.79 -4.35
CA ALA A 89 6.43 -15.55 -5.49
C ALA A 89 7.95 -15.42 -5.65
N LEU A 90 8.49 -14.19 -5.56
CA LEU A 90 9.93 -13.93 -5.60
C LEU A 90 10.66 -14.65 -4.46
N CYS A 91 10.12 -14.55 -3.24
CA CYS A 91 10.68 -15.25 -2.09
C CYS A 91 10.75 -16.77 -2.31
N ALA A 92 9.69 -17.36 -2.85
CA ALA A 92 9.67 -18.80 -3.15
C ALA A 92 10.67 -19.22 -4.23
N GLN A 93 11.02 -18.32 -5.15
CA GLN A 93 12.00 -18.58 -6.22
C GLN A 93 13.44 -18.43 -5.74
N GLN A 94 13.70 -17.45 -4.84
CA GLN A 94 15.04 -17.07 -4.40
C GLN A 94 15.44 -17.72 -3.08
N ASP A 95 14.50 -18.31 -2.36
CA ASP A 95 14.64 -18.83 -0.98
C ASP A 95 15.08 -17.76 0.04
N GLU A 96 14.82 -16.49 -0.29
CA GLU A 96 15.07 -15.34 0.57
C GLU A 96 14.01 -14.24 0.36
N SER A 97 13.86 -13.34 1.35
CA SER A 97 12.91 -12.22 1.25
C SER A 97 13.35 -11.21 0.20
N PRO A 98 12.49 -10.86 -0.78
CA PRO A 98 12.83 -9.89 -1.81
C PRO A 98 12.97 -8.48 -1.25
N GLN A 99 13.81 -7.69 -1.91
CA GLN A 99 13.91 -6.26 -1.66
C GLN A 99 12.79 -5.50 -2.40
N SER A 100 12.45 -4.30 -1.93
CA SER A 100 11.38 -3.48 -2.54
C SER A 100 11.58 -3.23 -4.03
N HIS A 101 12.81 -3.00 -4.48
CA HIS A 101 13.13 -2.74 -5.88
C HIS A 101 12.87 -3.94 -6.81
N GLU A 102 13.02 -5.17 -6.30
CA GLU A 102 12.73 -6.40 -7.05
C GLU A 102 11.21 -6.55 -7.24
N VAL A 103 10.44 -6.30 -6.16
CA VAL A 103 8.97 -6.30 -6.21
C VAL A 103 8.46 -5.23 -7.17
N ILE A 104 9.02 -4.01 -7.11
CA ILE A 104 8.68 -2.91 -8.01
C ILE A 104 8.97 -3.29 -9.46
N ALA A 105 10.14 -3.85 -9.75
CA ALA A 105 10.50 -4.25 -11.10
C ALA A 105 9.50 -5.26 -11.70
N GLU A 106 9.09 -6.26 -10.90
CA GLU A 106 8.11 -7.25 -11.32
C GLU A 106 6.71 -6.64 -11.49
N LEU A 107 6.28 -5.74 -10.59
CA LEU A 107 5.01 -5.02 -10.72
C LEU A 107 4.97 -4.17 -12.00
N VAL A 108 6.07 -3.49 -12.33
CA VAL A 108 6.19 -2.71 -13.58
C VAL A 108 6.13 -3.63 -14.80
N ALA A 109 6.79 -4.79 -14.76
CA ALA A 109 6.73 -5.78 -15.84
C ALA A 109 5.31 -6.33 -16.06
N GLN A 110 4.49 -6.36 -15.01
CA GLN A 110 3.07 -6.73 -15.06
C GLN A 110 2.14 -5.54 -15.39
N GLU A 111 2.69 -4.39 -15.78
CA GLU A 111 1.93 -3.17 -16.09
C GLU A 111 1.08 -2.65 -14.90
N ALA A 112 1.48 -2.93 -13.66
CA ALA A 112 0.82 -2.42 -12.47
C ALA A 112 0.96 -0.90 -12.36
N LEU A 113 -0.08 -0.23 -11.89
CA LEU A 113 -0.07 1.22 -11.63
C LEU A 113 0.58 1.52 -10.28
N ILE A 114 1.86 1.81 -10.27
CA ILE A 114 2.65 2.20 -9.10
C ILE A 114 3.33 3.55 -9.28
#